data_e01f0b9d9755e9c8f27aac53ca3c9ba3
#
_entry.id   e01f0b9d9755e9c8f27aac53ca3c9ba3
#
_cell.length_a   1.000
_cell.length_b   1.000
_cell.length_c   1.000
_cell.angle_alpha   90.00
_cell.angle_beta   90.00
_cell.angle_gamma   90.00
#
_symmetry.space_group_name_H-M   'P 1'
#
loop_
_entity.id
_entity.type
_entity.pdbx_description
1 polymer ?
#
loop_
_entity_poly.entity_id
_entity_poly.type
_entity_poly.pdbx_seq_one_letter_code
_entity_poly.pdbx_strand_id
1 'polypeptide(L)' 'MRIRVDKENDALYFRFDERQIVESEEVEPGVILDYDENEQVVGIEILRISSRASKEELSSIHFQAA' A
#
# COMPACT_ATOMS: atom_id res chain seq x y z
N MET A 1 6.65 -0.60 -10.31
CA MET A 1 5.53 -0.26 -9.42
C MET A 1 4.56 -1.42 -9.36
N ARG A 2 4.17 -1.83 -8.16
CA ARG A 2 3.24 -2.95 -7.98
C ARG A 2 2.10 -2.55 -7.08
N ILE A 3 0.91 -3.07 -7.39
CA ILE A 3 -0.28 -2.92 -6.55
C ILE A 3 -0.79 -4.31 -6.27
N ARG A 4 -1.04 -4.62 -5.00
CA ARG A 4 -1.59 -5.91 -4.61
C ARG A 4 -2.77 -5.72 -3.67
N VAL A 5 -3.88 -6.34 -4.02
CA VAL A 5 -5.05 -6.45 -3.13
C VAL A 5 -4.99 -7.82 -2.49
N ASP A 6 -4.82 -7.85 -1.18
CA ASP A 6 -4.79 -9.08 -0.41
C ASP A 6 -6.16 -9.27 0.24
N LYS A 7 -7.01 -10.07 -0.41
CA LYS A 7 -8.38 -10.27 0.05
C LYS A 7 -8.44 -11.07 1.34
N GLU A 8 -7.49 -11.98 1.53
CA GLU A 8 -7.46 -12.82 2.71
C GLU A 8 -7.16 -12.01 3.97
N ASN A 9 -6.21 -11.08 3.88
CA ASN A 9 -5.79 -10.24 4.99
C ASN A 9 -6.44 -8.85 4.98
N ASP A 10 -7.34 -8.60 4.03
CA ASP A 10 -8.05 -7.34 3.89
C ASP A 10 -7.09 -6.15 3.86
N ALA A 11 -6.09 -6.23 2.99
CA ALA A 11 -5.04 -5.23 2.89
C ALA A 11 -4.81 -4.84 1.44
N LEU A 12 -4.31 -3.61 1.26
CA LEU A 12 -3.88 -3.08 -0.02
C LEU A 12 -2.43 -2.68 0.10
N TYR A 13 -1.59 -3.10 -0.86
CA TYR A 13 -0.17 -2.80 -0.84
C TYR A 13 0.25 -2.12 -2.13
N PHE A 14 0.94 -0.97 -2.00
CA PHE A 14 1.62 -0.28 -3.09
C PHE A 14 3.10 -0.39 -2.91
N ARG A 15 3.81 -0.80 -3.95
CA ARG A 15 5.27 -0.78 -3.98
C ARG A 15 5.69 0.15 -5.11
N PHE A 16 6.30 1.28 -4.75
CA PHE A 16 6.70 2.29 -5.74
C PHE A 16 7.96 1.89 -6.49
N ASP A 17 8.89 1.26 -5.79
CA ASP A 17 10.17 0.86 -6.33
C ASP A 17 10.66 -0.37 -5.59
N GLU A 18 11.49 -1.19 -6.23
CA GLU A 18 11.99 -2.44 -5.63
C GLU A 18 13.25 -2.25 -4.80
N ARG A 19 13.61 -1.01 -4.45
CA ARG A 19 14.71 -0.75 -3.53
C ARG A 19 14.45 -1.44 -2.21
N GLN A 20 15.54 -1.84 -1.55
CA GLN A 20 15.44 -2.57 -0.29
C GLN A 20 14.75 -1.72 0.78
N ILE A 21 13.81 -2.32 1.48
CA ILE A 21 13.16 -1.70 2.63
C ILE A 21 14.04 -1.94 3.84
N VAL A 22 14.43 -0.88 4.52
CA VAL A 22 15.27 -0.97 5.73
C VAL A 22 14.49 -0.65 7.00
N GLU A 23 13.31 -0.02 6.87
CA GLU A 23 12.48 0.35 8.01
C GLU A 23 11.03 0.47 7.59
N SER A 24 10.12 0.14 8.49
CA SER A 24 8.69 0.31 8.30
C SER A 24 8.10 0.98 9.53
N GLU A 25 7.13 1.86 9.33
CA GLU A 25 6.51 2.60 10.41
C GLU A 25 5.00 2.68 10.20
N GLU A 26 4.24 2.32 11.24
CA GLU A 26 2.80 2.54 11.22
C GLU A 26 2.53 3.98 11.62
N VAL A 27 2.24 4.83 10.63
CA VAL A 27 2.10 6.29 10.84
C VAL A 27 0.73 6.70 11.37
N GLU A 28 -0.28 5.86 11.15
CA GLU A 28 -1.59 5.96 11.77
C GLU A 28 -2.20 4.57 11.76
N PRO A 29 -3.26 4.31 12.56
CA PRO A 29 -3.82 2.97 12.61
C PRO A 29 -4.15 2.42 11.23
N GLY A 30 -3.49 1.32 10.87
CA GLY A 30 -3.72 0.63 9.61
C GLY A 30 -2.99 1.20 8.40
N VAL A 31 -2.11 2.19 8.57
CA VAL A 31 -1.31 2.74 7.46
C VAL A 31 0.16 2.59 7.78
N ILE A 32 0.86 1.75 7.02
CA ILE A 32 2.26 1.42 7.25
C ILE A 32 3.07 1.91 6.06
N LEU A 33 4.10 2.68 6.34
CA LEU A 33 5.03 3.17 5.32
C LEU A 33 6.32 2.38 5.39
N ASP A 34 6.84 2.00 4.22
CA ASP A 34 8.12 1.30 4.08
C ASP A 34 9.15 2.27 3.53
N TYR A 35 10.31 2.35 4.18
CA TYR A 35 11.37 3.30 3.83
C TYR A 35 12.61 2.58 3.32
N ASP A 36 13.29 3.22 2.36
CA ASP A 36 14.60 2.76 1.90
C ASP A 36 15.72 3.35 2.78
N GLU A 37 16.98 3.08 2.42
CA GLU A 37 18.14 3.56 3.18
C GLU A 37 18.30 5.08 3.17
N ASN A 38 17.64 5.78 2.25
CA ASN A 38 17.65 7.24 2.16
C ASN A 38 16.43 7.86 2.83
N GLU A 39 15.69 7.07 3.63
CA GLU A 39 14.49 7.52 4.33
C GLU A 39 13.36 7.97 3.39
N GLN A 40 13.35 7.44 2.16
CA GLN A 40 12.26 7.70 1.24
C GLN A 40 11.22 6.59 1.30
N VAL A 41 9.95 6.95 1.20
CA VAL A 41 8.86 5.98 1.17
C VAL A 41 8.89 5.26 -0.17
N VAL A 42 9.03 3.94 -0.13
CA VAL A 42 9.01 3.09 -1.34
C VAL A 42 7.85 2.11 -1.35
N GLY A 43 7.09 2.04 -0.27
CA GLY A 43 5.91 1.19 -0.19
C GLY A 43 4.92 1.70 0.84
N ILE A 44 3.65 1.38 0.63
CA ILE A 44 2.57 1.73 1.55
C ILE A 44 1.65 0.52 1.68
N GLU A 45 1.38 0.09 2.92
CA GLU A 45 0.41 -0.95 3.19
C GLU A 45 -0.77 -0.35 3.95
N ILE A 46 -1.98 -0.65 3.49
CA ILE A 46 -3.20 -0.18 4.15
C ILE A 46 -3.98 -1.41 4.60
N LEU A 47 -4.14 -1.54 5.92
CA LEU A 47 -4.87 -2.63 6.54
C LEU A 47 -6.36 -2.29 6.64
N ARG A 48 -7.19 -3.32 6.75
CA ARG A 48 -8.65 -3.15 6.85
C ARG A 48 -9.18 -2.28 5.72
N ILE A 49 -8.71 -2.57 4.52
CA ILE A 49 -9.07 -1.77 3.33
C ILE A 49 -10.58 -1.75 3.09
N SER A 50 -11.29 -2.81 3.46
CA SER A 50 -12.74 -2.88 3.30
C SER A 50 -13.49 -1.84 4.14
N SER A 51 -12.84 -1.29 5.17
CA SER A 51 -13.42 -0.21 5.96
C SER A 51 -13.19 1.17 5.34
N ARG A 52 -12.32 1.24 4.32
CA ARG A 52 -11.96 2.50 3.67
C ARG A 52 -12.47 2.60 2.23
N ALA A 53 -12.69 1.45 1.59
CA ALA A 53 -13.15 1.40 0.21
C ALA A 53 -14.22 0.32 0.07
N SER A 54 -15.22 0.57 -0.78
CA SER A 54 -16.27 -0.42 -1.05
C SER A 54 -15.74 -1.57 -1.88
N LYS A 55 -16.50 -2.67 -1.93
CA LYS A 55 -16.17 -3.82 -2.79
C LYS A 55 -16.07 -3.40 -4.25
N GLU A 56 -16.98 -2.52 -4.67
CA GLU A 56 -17.03 -2.02 -6.04
C GLU A 56 -15.76 -1.27 -6.37
N GLU A 57 -15.28 -0.42 -5.46
CA GLU A 57 -14.05 0.33 -5.69
C GLU A 57 -12.83 -0.58 -5.70
N LEU A 58 -12.79 -1.59 -4.82
CA LEU A 58 -11.67 -2.52 -4.77
C LEU A 58 -11.59 -3.43 -5.99
N SER A 59 -12.72 -3.69 -6.65
CA SER A 59 -12.75 -4.52 -7.84
C SER A 59 -12.52 -3.73 -9.13
N SER A 60 -12.37 -2.40 -9.01
CA SER A 60 -12.28 -1.50 -10.17
C SER A 60 -11.10 -0.54 -9.99
N ILE A 61 -9.88 -1.08 -10.12
CA ILE A 61 -8.67 -0.26 -10.01
C ILE A 61 -8.37 0.34 -11.38
N HIS A 62 -8.33 1.66 -11.42
CA HIS A 62 -8.03 2.41 -12.63
C HIS A 62 -6.64 3.02 -12.54
N PHE A 63 -5.88 2.85 -13.60
CA PHE A 63 -4.57 3.50 -13.74
C PHE A 63 -4.71 4.63 -14.74
N GLN A 64 -4.41 5.85 -14.30
CA GLN A 64 -4.41 7.03 -15.17
C GLN A 64 -3.04 7.68 -15.14
N ALA A 65 -2.45 7.88 -16.32
CA ALA A 65 -1.21 8.61 -16.48
C ALA A 65 -1.53 9.98 -17.06
N ALA A 66 -1.01 11.03 -16.43
CA ALA A 66 -1.24 12.39 -16.89
C ALA A 66 -0.33 12.73 -18.07
#